data_8b9d569e95b60a3af8a229a096ac7f53
#
_entry.id   8b9d569e95b60a3af8a229a096ac7f53
#
_cell.length_a   1.000
_cell.length_b   1.000
_cell.length_c   1.000
_cell.angle_alpha   90.00
_cell.angle_beta   90.00
_cell.angle_gamma   90.00
#
_symmetry.space_group_name_H-M   'P 1'
#
loop_
_entity.id
_entity.type
_entity.pdbx_description
1 polymer ?
#
loop_
_entity_poly.entity_id
_entity_poly.type
_entity_poly.pdbx_seq_one_letter_code
_entity_poly.pdbx_strand_id
1 'polypeptide(L)'
;MVNKHRVVVWSTGGIGSLAIGAIHRRQDLELVGVWVHSDDKVGRDAGELAFDTPIGLAATNDAQALIDLRPDCVVYAASGPERDAAAVPDYVRLLEAGINVVTTTSTNLINPTTYDPAHREQLESAAQRAGASIYASGIEPGFVLDQLVLMLTTQSKSIRSIHASELGMYDDYAVVDIMSYGLGFGQPMDSEPFVALPGVIVSEFQAQIRMIADALGVELDEIREEFDRRPTDTALDVAFGKVDAGTCGAIRMRAIGRVAGRDFITIDHVTRLSRDVAPDWPIGDGAITYRIVIDGDPDLDCALTPSLKDPQGAGIGWMSSGAGAMLATAMRVVNAVPYVVAAPPGLVGSLDLPLTLPRDVLQ
;
A
#
# COMPACT_ATOMS: atom_id res chain seq x y z
N MET A 1 27.88 12.64 15.96
CA MET A 1 26.54 12.06 16.22
C MET A 1 25.76 12.23 14.94
N VAL A 2 25.18 11.16 14.40
CA VAL A 2 24.29 11.26 13.24
C VAL A 2 23.05 12.03 13.71
N ASN A 3 22.68 13.10 13.02
CA ASN A 3 21.44 13.82 13.31
C ASN A 3 20.27 12.88 12.98
N LYS A 4 19.43 12.57 13.96
CA LYS A 4 18.27 11.71 13.77
C LYS A 4 17.13 12.52 13.15
N HIS A 5 16.43 11.94 12.18
CA HIS A 5 15.17 12.53 11.71
C HIS A 5 14.08 12.31 12.76
N ARG A 6 13.40 13.37 13.14
CA ARG A 6 12.27 13.36 14.08
C ARG A 6 11.00 12.98 13.34
N VAL A 7 10.36 11.90 13.76
CA VAL A 7 9.23 11.29 13.04
C VAL A 7 8.01 11.20 13.94
N VAL A 8 6.86 11.56 13.39
CA VAL A 8 5.53 11.29 13.97
C VAL A 8 4.89 10.17 13.16
N VAL A 9 4.24 9.21 13.82
CA VAL A 9 3.41 8.22 13.17
C VAL A 9 1.94 8.59 13.33
N TRP A 10 1.21 8.64 12.21
CA TRP A 10 -0.20 9.00 12.16
C TRP A 10 -1.06 7.77 11.97
N SER A 11 -1.65 7.26 13.03
CA SER A 11 -2.43 6.04 13.18
C SER A 11 -1.67 4.89 13.86
N THR A 12 -2.41 4.07 14.60
CA THR A 12 -1.97 2.85 15.29
C THR A 12 -2.73 1.61 14.78
N GLY A 13 -3.10 1.63 13.49
CA GLY A 13 -3.55 0.42 12.78
C GLY A 13 -2.38 -0.49 12.44
N GLY A 14 -2.62 -1.56 11.67
CA GLY A 14 -1.58 -2.55 11.33
C GLY A 14 -0.27 -1.93 10.83
N ILE A 15 -0.34 -1.11 9.79
CA ILE A 15 0.86 -0.46 9.20
C ILE A 15 1.47 0.54 10.18
N GLY A 16 0.65 1.35 10.87
CA GLY A 16 1.14 2.33 11.84
C GLY A 16 1.88 1.68 13.00
N SER A 17 1.37 0.57 13.54
CA SER A 17 2.03 -0.18 14.62
C SER A 17 3.39 -0.74 14.16
N LEU A 18 3.46 -1.29 12.95
CA LEU A 18 4.72 -1.76 12.37
C LEU A 18 5.72 -0.62 12.16
N ALA A 19 5.25 0.55 11.72
CA ALA A 19 6.09 1.74 11.57
C ALA A 19 6.62 2.25 12.91
N ILE A 20 5.78 2.30 13.97
CA ILE A 20 6.20 2.66 15.34
C ILE A 20 7.33 1.75 15.81
N GLY A 21 7.14 0.42 15.71
CA GLY A 21 8.14 -0.56 16.12
C GLY A 21 9.45 -0.46 15.32
N ALA A 22 9.36 -0.20 14.03
CA ALA A 22 10.53 -0.04 13.18
C ALA A 22 11.30 1.26 13.50
N ILE A 23 10.61 2.40 13.62
CA ILE A 23 11.23 3.70 13.92
C ILE A 23 11.90 3.67 15.29
N HIS A 24 11.23 3.08 16.29
CA HIS A 24 11.79 2.99 17.66
C HIS A 24 13.15 2.27 17.71
N ARG A 25 13.40 1.29 16.82
CA ARG A 25 14.66 0.51 16.77
C ARG A 25 15.75 1.16 15.92
N ARG A 26 15.44 2.18 15.10
CA ARG A 26 16.35 2.81 14.17
C ARG A 26 17.24 3.85 14.89
N GLN A 27 18.53 3.89 14.51
CA GLN A 27 19.48 4.86 15.08
C GLN A 27 19.45 6.21 14.36
N ASP A 28 18.99 6.26 13.10
CA ASP A 28 18.86 7.46 12.28
C ASP A 28 17.49 8.12 12.36
N LEU A 29 16.51 7.50 13.07
CA LEU A 29 15.17 8.04 13.30
C LEU A 29 14.90 8.23 14.81
N GLU A 30 14.00 9.14 15.14
CA GLU A 30 13.50 9.39 16.49
C GLU A 30 11.98 9.51 16.45
N LEU A 31 11.27 8.57 17.09
CA LEU A 31 9.82 8.67 17.26
C LEU A 31 9.50 9.74 18.29
N VAL A 32 8.91 10.86 17.86
CA VAL A 32 8.63 12.00 18.74
C VAL A 32 7.14 12.19 19.04
N GLY A 33 6.25 11.48 18.33
CA GLY A 33 4.82 11.54 18.58
C GLY A 33 4.05 10.47 17.82
N VAL A 34 2.86 10.16 18.32
CA VAL A 34 1.93 9.22 17.68
C VAL A 34 0.53 9.81 17.75
N TRP A 35 -0.11 9.92 16.57
CA TRP A 35 -1.49 10.34 16.47
C TRP A 35 -2.45 9.14 16.48
N VAL A 36 -3.56 9.26 17.21
CA VAL A 36 -4.62 8.26 17.27
C VAL A 36 -5.98 8.87 16.98
N HIS A 37 -6.85 8.14 16.31
CA HIS A 37 -8.20 8.59 15.98
C HIS A 37 -9.17 8.36 17.16
N SER A 38 -9.05 7.21 17.85
CA SER A 38 -9.99 6.78 18.87
C SER A 38 -9.63 7.35 20.23
N ASP A 39 -10.60 7.93 20.93
CA ASP A 39 -10.41 8.57 22.24
C ASP A 39 -9.91 7.60 23.32
N ASP A 40 -10.26 6.31 23.23
CA ASP A 40 -9.81 5.27 24.14
C ASP A 40 -8.30 4.97 24.06
N LYS A 41 -7.64 5.44 23.00
CA LYS A 41 -6.19 5.33 22.79
C LYS A 41 -5.42 6.57 23.25
N VAL A 42 -6.10 7.68 23.46
CA VAL A 42 -5.46 8.94 23.90
C VAL A 42 -4.84 8.76 25.30
N GLY A 43 -3.59 9.18 25.43
CA GLY A 43 -2.81 9.05 26.66
C GLY A 43 -2.20 7.67 26.89
N ARG A 44 -2.53 6.65 26.08
CA ARG A 44 -1.88 5.33 26.17
C ARG A 44 -0.47 5.37 25.60
N ASP A 45 0.38 4.52 26.10
CA ASP A 45 1.75 4.40 25.58
C ASP A 45 1.76 3.86 24.14
N ALA A 46 2.52 4.51 23.27
CA ALA A 46 2.59 4.17 21.85
C ALA A 46 3.18 2.78 21.60
N GLY A 47 4.14 2.34 22.41
CA GLY A 47 4.71 1.00 22.33
C GLY A 47 3.74 -0.07 22.80
N GLU A 48 2.96 0.19 23.85
CA GLU A 48 1.88 -0.72 24.28
C GLU A 48 0.81 -0.87 23.19
N LEU A 49 0.47 0.23 22.48
CA LEU A 49 -0.49 0.19 21.38
C LEU A 49 0.04 -0.55 20.14
N ALA A 50 1.37 -0.60 19.94
CA ALA A 50 1.98 -1.11 18.73
C ALA A 50 2.52 -2.55 18.88
N PHE A 51 3.16 -2.89 20.02
CA PHE A 51 3.89 -4.14 20.22
C PHE A 51 3.95 -4.58 21.69
N ASP A 52 2.94 -4.23 22.48
CA ASP A 52 2.74 -4.64 23.89
C ASP A 52 3.90 -4.32 24.85
N THR A 53 4.75 -3.33 24.53
CA THR A 53 5.89 -2.94 25.36
C THR A 53 5.97 -1.42 25.47
N PRO A 54 5.90 -0.83 26.68
CA PRO A 54 5.94 0.62 26.83
C PRO A 54 7.28 1.22 26.41
N ILE A 55 7.22 2.39 25.78
CA ILE A 55 8.37 3.18 25.33
C ILE A 55 8.44 4.57 25.96
N GLY A 56 7.47 4.92 26.81
CA GLY A 56 7.40 6.21 27.49
C GLY A 56 6.87 7.36 26.65
N LEU A 57 6.17 7.07 25.53
CA LEU A 57 5.60 8.07 24.63
C LEU A 57 4.06 7.92 24.60
N ALA A 58 3.35 8.92 25.11
CA ALA A 58 1.88 8.93 25.09
C ALA A 58 1.34 9.30 23.71
N ALA A 59 0.35 8.54 23.23
CA ALA A 59 -0.39 8.84 22.00
C ALA A 59 -1.40 9.98 22.24
N THR A 60 -1.69 10.78 21.22
CA THR A 60 -2.61 11.91 21.28
C THR A 60 -3.49 12.00 20.03
N ASN A 61 -4.67 12.61 20.14
CA ASN A 61 -5.50 13.03 19.01
C ASN A 61 -5.39 14.54 18.74
N ASP A 62 -4.52 15.26 19.44
CA ASP A 62 -4.22 16.66 19.20
C ASP A 62 -3.19 16.81 18.07
N ALA A 63 -3.68 16.99 16.87
CA ALA A 63 -2.86 17.18 15.67
C ALA A 63 -1.97 18.43 15.77
N GLN A 64 -2.43 19.52 16.45
CA GLN A 64 -1.62 20.73 16.58
C GLN A 64 -0.44 20.51 17.52
N ALA A 65 -0.65 19.82 18.63
CA ALA A 65 0.43 19.47 19.54
C ALA A 65 1.55 18.68 18.82
N LEU A 66 1.20 17.78 17.90
CA LEU A 66 2.18 17.02 17.11
C LEU A 66 2.91 17.89 16.07
N ILE A 67 2.22 18.83 15.43
CA ILE A 67 2.82 19.81 14.51
C ILE A 67 3.81 20.71 15.27
N ASP A 68 3.45 21.16 16.47
CA ASP A 68 4.28 22.04 17.31
C ASP A 68 5.58 21.36 17.77
N LEU A 69 5.65 20.01 17.73
CA LEU A 69 6.90 19.27 17.92
C LEU A 69 7.91 19.51 16.79
N ARG A 70 7.48 20.04 15.65
CA ARG A 70 8.27 20.24 14.43
C ARG A 70 9.03 18.98 14.02
N PRO A 71 8.32 17.87 13.73
CA PRO A 71 8.98 16.69 13.19
C PRO A 71 9.52 16.96 11.79
N ASP A 72 10.55 16.23 11.38
CA ASP A 72 11.07 16.29 10.00
C ASP A 72 10.11 15.61 9.02
N CYS A 73 9.40 14.58 9.50
CA CYS A 73 8.50 13.79 8.66
C CYS A 73 7.35 13.16 9.47
N VAL A 74 6.20 13.01 8.82
CA VAL A 74 5.07 12.21 9.30
C VAL A 74 4.95 10.94 8.47
N VAL A 75 4.91 9.78 9.12
CA VAL A 75 4.48 8.52 8.52
C VAL A 75 2.97 8.42 8.69
N TYR A 76 2.23 8.67 7.61
CA TYR A 76 0.78 8.70 7.61
C TYR A 76 0.22 7.35 7.13
N ALA A 77 -0.41 6.60 8.03
CA ALA A 77 -0.89 5.24 7.80
C ALA A 77 -2.36 5.04 8.21
N ALA A 78 -3.18 6.08 8.12
CA ALA A 78 -4.60 5.97 8.37
C ALA A 78 -5.27 5.16 7.25
N SER A 79 -6.25 4.33 7.59
CA SER A 79 -6.98 3.47 6.64
C SER A 79 -8.49 3.62 6.84
N GLY A 80 -9.27 3.15 5.88
CA GLY A 80 -10.73 3.12 5.92
C GLY A 80 -11.37 3.69 4.65
N PRO A 81 -12.69 3.53 4.48
CA PRO A 81 -13.43 4.10 3.37
C PRO A 81 -13.18 5.61 3.25
N GLU A 82 -13.11 6.12 2.03
CA GLU A 82 -12.91 7.54 1.72
C GLU A 82 -11.65 8.18 2.34
N ARG A 83 -10.72 7.38 2.91
CA ARG A 83 -9.54 7.92 3.60
C ARG A 83 -8.61 8.71 2.69
N ASP A 84 -8.54 8.40 1.41
CA ASP A 84 -7.71 9.15 0.47
C ASP A 84 -8.11 10.63 0.44
N ALA A 85 -9.37 10.94 0.11
CA ALA A 85 -9.87 12.31 0.09
C ALA A 85 -9.87 12.96 1.48
N ALA A 86 -10.20 12.19 2.54
CA ALA A 86 -10.21 12.67 3.91
C ALA A 86 -8.83 13.00 4.47
N ALA A 87 -7.76 12.44 3.91
CA ALA A 87 -6.39 12.71 4.33
C ALA A 87 -5.81 14.01 3.75
N VAL A 88 -6.36 14.50 2.63
CA VAL A 88 -5.83 15.70 1.95
C VAL A 88 -5.74 16.93 2.85
N PRO A 89 -6.74 17.29 3.67
CA PRO A 89 -6.62 18.41 4.61
C PRO A 89 -5.49 18.23 5.63
N ASP A 90 -5.28 17.00 6.12
CA ASP A 90 -4.17 16.71 7.03
C ASP A 90 -2.82 16.89 6.32
N TYR A 91 -2.68 16.38 5.09
CA TYR A 91 -1.46 16.56 4.31
C TYR A 91 -1.17 18.04 4.05
N VAL A 92 -2.17 18.82 3.64
CA VAL A 92 -2.00 20.26 3.41
C VAL A 92 -1.50 20.94 4.68
N ARG A 93 -2.14 20.67 5.83
CA ARG A 93 -1.75 21.24 7.13
C ARG A 93 -0.32 20.88 7.53
N LEU A 94 0.09 19.64 7.33
CA LEU A 94 1.45 19.18 7.62
C LEU A 94 2.48 19.83 6.69
N LEU A 95 2.21 19.84 5.38
CA LEU A 95 3.08 20.44 4.39
C LEU A 95 3.24 21.94 4.61
N GLU A 96 2.14 22.68 4.89
CA GLU A 96 2.19 24.12 5.21
C GLU A 96 3.00 24.44 6.48
N ALA A 97 3.10 23.48 7.41
CA ALA A 97 3.96 23.58 8.57
C ALA A 97 5.44 23.24 8.26
N GLY A 98 5.79 22.95 7.01
CA GLY A 98 7.14 22.56 6.58
C GLY A 98 7.51 21.11 6.96
N ILE A 99 6.50 20.25 7.20
CA ILE A 99 6.68 18.87 7.62
C ILE A 99 6.50 17.95 6.41
N ASN A 100 7.49 17.11 6.14
CA ASN A 100 7.39 16.12 5.06
C ASN A 100 6.41 15.01 5.41
N VAL A 101 5.81 14.38 4.40
CA VAL A 101 4.85 13.29 4.58
C VAL A 101 5.27 12.08 3.76
N VAL A 102 5.29 10.90 4.38
CA VAL A 102 5.31 9.60 3.70
C VAL A 102 4.03 8.86 4.03
N THR A 103 3.34 8.34 3.04
CA THR A 103 2.00 7.78 3.27
C THR A 103 1.76 6.44 2.57
N THR A 104 0.95 5.59 3.20
CA THR A 104 0.37 4.39 2.61
C THR A 104 -1.13 4.56 2.29
N THR A 105 -1.69 5.73 2.58
CA THR A 105 -3.14 5.97 2.50
C THR A 105 -3.58 6.35 1.09
N SER A 106 -2.86 7.25 0.44
CA SER A 106 -3.21 7.79 -0.88
C SER A 106 -2.45 7.04 -1.97
N THR A 107 -2.94 5.86 -2.32
CA THR A 107 -2.26 4.90 -3.22
C THR A 107 -1.97 5.50 -4.60
N ASN A 108 -2.87 6.29 -5.16
CA ASN A 108 -2.65 6.93 -6.47
C ASN A 108 -1.53 7.99 -6.49
N LEU A 109 -1.10 8.50 -5.33
CA LEU A 109 0.06 9.40 -5.23
C LEU A 109 1.41 8.73 -5.53
N ILE A 110 1.47 7.40 -5.70
CA ILE A 110 2.68 6.74 -6.22
C ILE A 110 3.07 7.30 -7.58
N ASN A 111 2.07 7.75 -8.36
CA ASN A 111 2.23 8.49 -9.60
C ASN A 111 1.41 9.79 -9.51
N PRO A 112 2.00 10.91 -9.05
CA PRO A 112 1.27 12.16 -8.84
C PRO A 112 0.52 12.69 -10.06
N THR A 113 0.91 12.30 -11.29
CA THR A 113 0.25 12.71 -12.52
C THR A 113 -1.17 12.15 -12.65
N THR A 114 -1.46 11.05 -11.96
CA THR A 114 -2.76 10.36 -11.97
C THR A 114 -3.67 10.74 -10.82
N TYR A 115 -3.16 11.51 -9.86
CA TYR A 115 -3.94 11.93 -8.70
C TYR A 115 -5.00 12.97 -9.09
N ASP A 116 -6.06 13.08 -8.30
CA ASP A 116 -7.11 14.08 -8.52
C ASP A 116 -6.49 15.48 -8.75
N PRO A 117 -6.81 16.17 -9.84
CA PRO A 117 -6.14 17.43 -10.20
C PRO A 117 -6.29 18.53 -9.15
N ALA A 118 -7.45 18.62 -8.47
CA ALA A 118 -7.67 19.65 -7.46
C ALA A 118 -6.90 19.36 -6.18
N HIS A 119 -6.89 18.10 -5.73
CA HIS A 119 -6.08 17.66 -4.60
C HIS A 119 -4.59 17.81 -4.90
N ARG A 120 -4.16 17.41 -6.09
CA ARG A 120 -2.76 17.55 -6.54
C ARG A 120 -2.30 19.00 -6.48
N GLU A 121 -3.08 19.94 -7.02
CA GLU A 121 -2.73 21.36 -7.00
C GLU A 121 -2.62 21.92 -5.57
N GLN A 122 -3.54 21.52 -4.67
CA GLN A 122 -3.48 21.91 -3.26
C GLN A 122 -2.21 21.40 -2.57
N LEU A 123 -1.89 20.12 -2.74
CA LEU A 123 -0.71 19.50 -2.14
C LEU A 123 0.59 20.08 -2.70
N GLU A 124 0.70 20.21 -4.02
CA GLU A 124 1.87 20.78 -4.68
C GLU A 124 2.12 22.22 -4.21
N SER A 125 1.07 23.03 -4.17
CA SER A 125 1.14 24.42 -3.72
C SER A 125 1.57 24.52 -2.25
N ALA A 126 1.04 23.68 -1.35
CA ALA A 126 1.41 23.65 0.06
C ALA A 126 2.88 23.23 0.23
N ALA A 127 3.28 22.14 -0.44
CA ALA A 127 4.62 21.59 -0.39
C ALA A 127 5.69 22.61 -0.86
N GLN A 128 5.49 23.22 -2.02
CA GLN A 128 6.43 24.18 -2.61
C GLN A 128 6.56 25.45 -1.76
N ARG A 129 5.44 26.00 -1.22
CA ARG A 129 5.48 27.22 -0.39
C ARG A 129 6.28 27.02 0.91
N ALA A 130 6.19 25.84 1.51
CA ALA A 130 6.79 25.59 2.81
C ALA A 130 8.13 24.82 2.75
N GLY A 131 8.52 24.38 1.57
CA GLY A 131 9.78 23.65 1.40
C GLY A 131 9.69 22.18 1.87
N ALA A 132 8.50 21.55 1.79
CA ALA A 132 8.27 20.19 2.21
C ALA A 132 7.90 19.28 1.03
N SER A 133 7.87 17.96 1.26
CA SER A 133 7.60 16.96 0.23
C SER A 133 6.59 15.93 0.74
N ILE A 134 5.78 15.37 -0.17
CA ILE A 134 4.92 14.23 0.10
C ILE A 134 5.22 13.09 -0.87
N TYR A 135 5.27 11.87 -0.33
CA TYR A 135 5.56 10.63 -1.05
C TYR A 135 4.61 9.51 -0.62
N ALA A 136 4.03 8.81 -1.56
CA ALA A 136 3.23 7.62 -1.29
C ALA A 136 3.97 6.35 -1.71
N SER A 137 3.88 5.29 -0.92
CA SER A 137 4.42 3.98 -1.26
C SER A 137 3.81 2.88 -0.39
N GLY A 138 3.99 1.64 -0.83
CA GLY A 138 3.67 0.41 -0.15
C GLY A 138 4.36 -0.74 -0.84
N ILE A 139 4.01 -1.98 -0.51
CA ILE A 139 4.47 -3.12 -1.30
C ILE A 139 3.67 -3.19 -2.62
N GLU A 140 2.35 -2.95 -2.54
CA GLU A 140 1.41 -2.85 -3.64
C GLU A 140 0.26 -1.90 -3.23
N PRO A 141 0.09 -0.79 -3.97
CA PRO A 141 1.03 -0.21 -4.96
C PRO A 141 2.23 0.49 -4.32
N GLY A 142 3.26 0.74 -5.14
CA GLY A 142 4.46 1.50 -4.78
C GLY A 142 5.77 0.69 -4.84
N PHE A 143 5.71 -0.62 -5.19
CA PHE A 143 6.90 -1.42 -5.39
C PHE A 143 6.71 -2.59 -6.36
N VAL A 144 5.97 -3.65 -5.98
CA VAL A 144 6.06 -4.94 -6.67
C VAL A 144 5.39 -4.96 -8.04
N LEU A 145 4.24 -4.32 -8.21
CA LEU A 145 3.51 -4.30 -9.48
C LEU A 145 3.77 -3.02 -10.29
N ASP A 146 4.80 -2.27 -9.91
CA ASP A 146 5.21 -1.02 -10.57
C ASP A 146 6.74 -0.86 -10.63
N GLN A 147 7.42 -0.41 -9.57
CA GLN A 147 8.88 -0.19 -9.59
C GLN A 147 9.67 -1.46 -9.94
N LEU A 148 9.32 -2.62 -9.34
CA LEU A 148 9.99 -3.88 -9.62
C LEU A 148 9.76 -4.33 -11.07
N VAL A 149 8.56 -4.11 -11.61
CA VAL A 149 8.27 -4.33 -13.03
C VAL A 149 9.28 -3.56 -13.88
N LEU A 150 9.41 -2.25 -13.64
CA LEU A 150 10.34 -1.40 -14.38
C LEU A 150 11.81 -1.83 -14.19
N MET A 151 12.20 -2.22 -12.98
CA MET A 151 13.55 -2.78 -12.74
C MET A 151 13.81 -4.03 -13.57
N LEU A 152 12.84 -4.93 -13.70
CA LEU A 152 12.96 -6.13 -14.53
C LEU A 152 13.06 -5.80 -16.02
N THR A 153 12.30 -4.81 -16.52
CA THR A 153 12.33 -4.41 -17.92
C THR A 153 13.70 -3.87 -18.37
N THR A 154 14.56 -3.42 -17.45
CA THR A 154 15.94 -2.98 -17.78
C THR A 154 16.80 -4.10 -18.40
N GLN A 155 16.37 -5.36 -18.28
CA GLN A 155 17.04 -6.53 -18.86
C GLN A 155 16.48 -6.89 -20.26
N SER A 156 15.40 -6.24 -20.69
CA SER A 156 14.69 -6.59 -21.94
C SER A 156 15.20 -5.77 -23.12
N LYS A 157 15.50 -6.44 -24.22
CA LYS A 157 15.75 -5.79 -25.52
C LYS A 157 14.45 -5.30 -26.16
N SER A 158 13.38 -6.08 -25.99
CA SER A 158 12.03 -5.79 -26.48
C SER A 158 10.99 -6.42 -25.58
N ILE A 159 9.80 -5.83 -25.49
CA ILE A 159 8.69 -6.29 -24.66
C ILE A 159 7.45 -6.41 -25.53
N ARG A 160 6.77 -7.55 -25.47
CA ARG A 160 5.50 -7.82 -26.12
C ARG A 160 4.31 -7.60 -25.20
N SER A 161 4.45 -7.99 -23.91
CA SER A 161 3.47 -7.71 -22.88
C SER A 161 4.08 -7.83 -21.48
N ILE A 162 3.43 -7.21 -20.51
CA ILE A 162 3.73 -7.27 -19.08
C ILE A 162 2.47 -7.73 -18.35
N HIS A 163 2.59 -8.77 -17.51
CA HIS A 163 1.52 -9.26 -16.65
C HIS A 163 2.04 -9.31 -15.22
N ALA A 164 1.54 -8.42 -14.38
CA ALA A 164 1.93 -8.30 -12.98
C ALA A 164 0.73 -8.64 -12.09
N SER A 165 0.91 -9.61 -11.17
CA SER A 165 -0.19 -10.18 -10.41
C SER A 165 0.05 -10.14 -8.91
N GLU A 166 -1.01 -9.88 -8.15
CA GLU A 166 -1.12 -10.27 -6.75
C GLU A 166 -2.00 -11.52 -6.64
N LEU A 167 -1.49 -12.56 -5.97
CA LEU A 167 -2.16 -13.83 -5.74
C LEU A 167 -2.33 -14.01 -4.22
N GLY A 168 -3.49 -13.61 -3.70
CA GLY A 168 -3.74 -13.47 -2.26
C GLY A 168 -4.72 -14.49 -1.68
N MET A 169 -4.39 -14.99 -0.47
CA MET A 169 -5.31 -15.69 0.42
C MET A 169 -5.78 -14.68 1.49
N TYR A 170 -7.08 -14.39 1.54
CA TYR A 170 -7.66 -13.37 2.42
C TYR A 170 -8.64 -13.95 3.45
N ASP A 171 -8.53 -15.23 3.75
CA ASP A 171 -9.34 -15.94 4.76
C ASP A 171 -9.14 -15.40 6.18
N ASP A 172 -7.99 -14.79 6.45
CA ASP A 172 -7.63 -14.19 7.73
C ASP A 172 -7.76 -12.66 7.78
N TYR A 173 -8.29 -12.01 6.72
CA TYR A 173 -8.53 -10.58 6.70
C TYR A 173 -9.88 -10.24 7.37
N ALA A 174 -9.84 -9.55 8.53
CA ALA A 174 -10.99 -9.42 9.43
C ALA A 174 -11.92 -8.21 9.16
N VAL A 175 -11.65 -7.36 8.15
CA VAL A 175 -12.42 -6.14 7.91
C VAL A 175 -13.67 -6.45 7.07
N VAL A 176 -14.81 -6.64 7.74
CA VAL A 176 -16.09 -7.04 7.13
C VAL A 176 -16.52 -6.12 5.99
N ASP A 177 -16.44 -4.79 6.18
CA ASP A 177 -16.90 -3.82 5.18
C ASP A 177 -16.11 -3.94 3.88
N ILE A 178 -14.79 -4.12 3.96
CA ILE A 178 -13.95 -4.30 2.78
C ILE A 178 -14.24 -5.66 2.14
N MET A 179 -14.24 -6.73 2.94
CA MET A 179 -14.37 -8.08 2.41
C MET A 179 -15.74 -8.35 1.81
N SER A 180 -16.82 -7.97 2.52
CA SER A 180 -18.16 -8.30 2.10
C SER A 180 -18.78 -7.25 1.17
N TYR A 181 -18.79 -5.97 1.54
CA TYR A 181 -19.42 -4.93 0.72
C TYR A 181 -18.50 -4.40 -0.38
N GLY A 182 -17.21 -4.23 -0.08
CA GLY A 182 -16.22 -3.75 -1.04
C GLY A 182 -15.94 -4.77 -2.13
N LEU A 183 -15.47 -5.95 -1.75
CA LEU A 183 -14.99 -7.00 -2.64
C LEU A 183 -16.08 -8.06 -2.98
N GLY A 184 -17.13 -8.19 -2.16
CA GLY A 184 -18.26 -9.08 -2.41
C GLY A 184 -18.11 -10.49 -1.89
N PHE A 185 -17.12 -10.78 -1.05
CA PHE A 185 -16.97 -12.12 -0.45
C PHE A 185 -18.16 -12.49 0.45
N GLY A 186 -18.62 -13.73 0.36
CA GLY A 186 -19.79 -14.21 1.08
C GLY A 186 -21.12 -13.68 0.55
N GLN A 187 -21.12 -12.82 -0.47
CA GLN A 187 -22.35 -12.31 -1.09
C GLN A 187 -22.88 -13.28 -2.16
N PRO A 188 -24.20 -13.28 -2.44
CA PRO A 188 -24.77 -14.00 -3.55
C PRO A 188 -24.08 -13.67 -4.88
N MET A 189 -23.99 -14.64 -5.78
CA MET A 189 -23.30 -14.46 -7.06
C MET A 189 -23.97 -13.46 -8.01
N ASP A 190 -25.23 -13.12 -7.80
CA ASP A 190 -26.00 -12.11 -8.53
C ASP A 190 -25.94 -10.71 -7.89
N SER A 191 -25.27 -10.55 -6.74
CA SER A 191 -25.03 -9.23 -6.12
C SER A 191 -23.99 -8.42 -6.91
N GLU A 192 -24.01 -7.11 -6.76
CA GLU A 192 -23.04 -6.20 -7.38
C GLU A 192 -22.20 -5.52 -6.26
N PRO A 193 -21.00 -6.04 -5.94
CA PRO A 193 -20.13 -5.41 -4.95
C PRO A 193 -19.55 -4.09 -5.48
N PHE A 194 -19.08 -3.23 -4.57
CA PHE A 194 -18.54 -1.92 -4.94
C PHE A 194 -17.44 -2.00 -6.01
N VAL A 195 -16.56 -2.99 -5.90
CA VAL A 195 -15.45 -3.20 -6.86
C VAL A 195 -15.92 -3.53 -8.29
N ALA A 196 -17.16 -4.03 -8.45
CA ALA A 196 -17.73 -4.33 -9.76
C ALA A 196 -18.34 -3.11 -10.47
N LEU A 197 -18.46 -1.98 -9.77
CA LEU A 197 -18.98 -0.76 -10.39
C LEU A 197 -18.00 -0.24 -11.44
N PRO A 198 -18.49 0.26 -12.59
CA PRO A 198 -17.66 0.71 -13.68
C PRO A 198 -16.64 1.77 -13.26
N GLY A 199 -15.39 1.58 -13.64
CA GLY A 199 -14.27 2.49 -13.37
C GLY A 199 -13.58 2.30 -12.01
N VAL A 200 -14.11 1.49 -11.10
CA VAL A 200 -13.52 1.29 -9.77
C VAL A 200 -12.18 0.56 -9.89
N ILE A 201 -12.10 -0.53 -10.65
CA ILE A 201 -10.86 -1.28 -10.84
C ILE A 201 -9.82 -0.42 -11.58
N VAL A 202 -10.26 0.34 -12.60
CA VAL A 202 -9.35 1.28 -13.29
C VAL A 202 -8.84 2.33 -12.32
N SER A 203 -9.68 2.91 -11.46
CA SER A 203 -9.26 3.92 -10.50
C SER A 203 -8.22 3.41 -9.51
N GLU A 204 -8.28 2.12 -9.15
CA GLU A 204 -7.35 1.48 -8.23
C GLU A 204 -5.97 1.26 -8.86
N PHE A 205 -5.91 0.79 -10.11
CA PHE A 205 -4.67 0.33 -10.74
C PHE A 205 -4.09 1.27 -11.82
N GLN A 206 -4.78 2.35 -12.20
CA GLN A 206 -4.32 3.23 -13.27
C GLN A 206 -2.98 3.91 -13.01
N ALA A 207 -2.69 4.23 -11.74
CA ALA A 207 -1.44 4.90 -11.37
C ALA A 207 -0.21 4.05 -11.73
N GLN A 208 -0.28 2.74 -11.50
CA GLN A 208 0.76 1.78 -11.84
C GLN A 208 0.89 1.60 -13.35
N ILE A 209 -0.24 1.38 -14.04
CA ILE A 209 -0.25 1.16 -15.50
C ILE A 209 0.31 2.38 -16.22
N ARG A 210 -0.12 3.60 -15.86
CA ARG A 210 0.38 4.84 -16.46
C ARG A 210 1.85 5.07 -16.14
N MET A 211 2.29 4.81 -14.90
CA MET A 211 3.70 4.93 -14.52
C MET A 211 4.58 4.00 -15.36
N ILE A 212 4.16 2.74 -15.58
CA ILE A 212 4.91 1.78 -16.40
C ILE A 212 4.93 2.24 -17.86
N ALA A 213 3.79 2.67 -18.41
CA ALA A 213 3.68 3.14 -19.78
C ALA A 213 4.56 4.37 -20.05
N ASP A 214 4.46 5.37 -19.16
CA ASP A 214 5.23 6.62 -19.26
C ASP A 214 6.74 6.34 -19.19
N ALA A 215 7.18 5.48 -18.25
CA ALA A 215 8.59 5.11 -18.10
C ALA A 215 9.15 4.33 -19.31
N LEU A 216 8.30 3.52 -19.96
CA LEU A 216 8.66 2.79 -21.19
C LEU A 216 8.50 3.64 -22.47
N GLY A 217 7.97 4.86 -22.36
CA GLY A 217 7.74 5.76 -23.50
C GLY A 217 6.67 5.24 -24.46
N VAL A 218 5.65 4.54 -23.96
CA VAL A 218 4.53 4.03 -24.77
C VAL A 218 3.25 4.78 -24.49
N GLU A 219 2.46 5.06 -25.53
CA GLU A 219 1.19 5.73 -25.43
C GLU A 219 0.06 4.71 -25.22
N LEU A 220 -0.73 4.89 -24.18
CA LEU A 220 -1.89 4.05 -23.90
C LEU A 220 -3.09 4.50 -24.73
N ASP A 221 -3.69 3.57 -25.48
CA ASP A 221 -4.96 3.80 -26.16
C ASP A 221 -6.11 3.94 -25.16
N GLU A 222 -6.15 3.04 -24.17
CA GLU A 222 -7.15 2.95 -23.11
C GLU A 222 -6.65 2.10 -21.94
N ILE A 223 -7.31 2.20 -20.80
CA ILE A 223 -7.23 1.21 -19.71
C ILE A 223 -8.63 0.63 -19.55
N ARG A 224 -8.77 -0.68 -19.79
CA ARG A 224 -10.03 -1.41 -19.58
C ARG A 224 -9.97 -2.24 -18.31
N GLU A 225 -11.13 -2.60 -17.78
CA GLU A 225 -11.26 -3.42 -16.59
C GLU A 225 -12.01 -4.71 -16.86
N GLU A 226 -11.70 -5.73 -16.09
CA GLU A 226 -12.42 -7.00 -16.06
C GLU A 226 -12.58 -7.46 -14.61
N PHE A 227 -13.77 -7.95 -14.28
CA PHE A 227 -14.10 -8.48 -12.97
C PHE A 227 -14.74 -9.85 -13.09
N ASP A 228 -14.16 -10.83 -12.40
CA ASP A 228 -14.66 -12.21 -12.36
C ASP A 228 -14.86 -12.65 -10.91
N ARG A 229 -15.85 -13.52 -10.66
CA ARG A 229 -16.11 -14.15 -9.36
C ARG A 229 -16.28 -15.65 -9.49
N ARG A 230 -15.95 -16.38 -8.41
CA ARG A 230 -16.25 -17.80 -8.27
C ARG A 230 -16.92 -18.08 -6.92
N PRO A 231 -17.96 -18.92 -6.90
CA PRO A 231 -18.58 -19.36 -5.65
C PRO A 231 -17.66 -20.34 -4.92
N THR A 232 -17.85 -20.46 -3.61
CA THR A 232 -17.31 -21.59 -2.85
C THR A 232 -18.30 -22.76 -2.87
N ASP A 233 -17.79 -23.98 -3.04
CA ASP A 233 -18.63 -25.20 -3.03
C ASP A 233 -18.99 -25.64 -1.61
N THR A 234 -18.26 -25.18 -0.60
CA THR A 234 -18.46 -25.51 0.81
C THR A 234 -18.55 -24.26 1.66
N ALA A 235 -19.25 -24.35 2.79
CA ALA A 235 -19.21 -23.25 3.77
C ALA A 235 -17.80 -23.08 4.36
N LEU A 236 -17.37 -21.81 4.52
CA LEU A 236 -16.08 -21.45 5.06
C LEU A 236 -16.24 -20.63 6.35
N ASP A 237 -15.39 -20.89 7.34
CA ASP A 237 -15.23 -20.06 8.52
C ASP A 237 -13.96 -19.21 8.31
N VAL A 238 -14.12 -17.90 8.17
CA VAL A 238 -13.03 -16.94 7.87
C VAL A 238 -13.03 -15.81 8.91
N ALA A 239 -11.98 -15.01 8.93
CA ALA A 239 -11.80 -13.98 9.96
C ALA A 239 -12.92 -12.91 10.00
N PHE A 240 -13.55 -12.60 8.88
CA PHE A 240 -14.69 -11.66 8.82
C PHE A 240 -16.05 -12.31 9.05
N GLY A 241 -16.15 -13.63 9.26
CA GLY A 241 -17.38 -14.36 9.57
C GLY A 241 -17.55 -15.64 8.79
N LYS A 242 -18.82 -16.10 8.68
CA LYS A 242 -19.18 -17.29 7.91
C LYS A 242 -19.52 -16.92 6.47
N VAL A 243 -19.04 -17.74 5.54
CA VAL A 243 -19.33 -17.68 4.11
C VAL A 243 -20.05 -18.94 3.71
N ASP A 244 -21.30 -18.83 3.25
CA ASP A 244 -22.12 -19.98 2.89
C ASP A 244 -21.70 -20.56 1.54
N ALA A 245 -21.91 -21.87 1.39
CA ALA A 245 -21.74 -22.54 0.09
C ALA A 245 -22.61 -21.91 -1.00
N GLY A 246 -22.08 -21.75 -2.20
CA GLY A 246 -22.73 -21.11 -3.32
C GLY A 246 -22.58 -19.57 -3.35
N THR A 247 -21.99 -18.96 -2.32
CA THR A 247 -21.69 -17.52 -2.31
C THR A 247 -20.26 -17.25 -2.79
N CYS A 248 -19.91 -15.98 -3.04
CA CYS A 248 -18.62 -15.59 -3.57
C CYS A 248 -17.46 -15.98 -2.64
N GLY A 249 -16.57 -16.83 -3.11
CA GLY A 249 -15.38 -17.30 -2.39
C GLY A 249 -14.05 -16.91 -3.05
N ALA A 250 -14.08 -16.41 -4.31
CA ALA A 250 -12.92 -15.86 -4.98
C ALA A 250 -13.32 -14.75 -5.95
N ILE A 251 -12.43 -13.76 -6.08
CA ILE A 251 -12.56 -12.65 -7.04
C ILE A 251 -11.29 -12.52 -7.86
N ARG A 252 -11.42 -11.97 -9.06
CA ARG A 252 -10.31 -11.58 -9.92
C ARG A 252 -10.60 -10.23 -10.54
N MET A 253 -9.73 -9.28 -10.31
CA MET A 253 -9.78 -7.93 -10.83
C MET A 253 -8.62 -7.74 -11.79
N ARG A 254 -8.88 -7.25 -12.99
CA ARG A 254 -7.83 -6.94 -13.96
C ARG A 254 -8.03 -5.52 -14.49
N ALA A 255 -6.96 -4.73 -14.44
CA ALA A 255 -6.85 -3.50 -15.21
C ALA A 255 -5.83 -3.72 -16.33
N ILE A 256 -6.20 -3.38 -17.56
CA ILE A 256 -5.45 -3.74 -18.76
C ILE A 256 -5.20 -2.48 -19.59
N GLY A 257 -3.95 -2.03 -19.60
CA GLY A 257 -3.48 -0.96 -20.46
C GLY A 257 -3.20 -1.48 -21.88
N ARG A 258 -3.85 -0.87 -22.89
CA ARG A 258 -3.70 -1.22 -24.28
C ARG A 258 -2.79 -0.24 -25.01
N VAL A 259 -1.95 -0.77 -25.88
CA VAL A 259 -1.02 -0.02 -26.71
C VAL A 259 -1.11 -0.53 -28.15
N ALA A 260 -1.36 0.34 -29.10
CA ALA A 260 -1.53 0.00 -30.53
C ALA A 260 -2.54 -1.15 -30.75
N GLY A 261 -3.68 -1.08 -30.07
CA GLY A 261 -4.78 -2.03 -30.15
C GLY A 261 -4.55 -3.39 -29.50
N ARG A 262 -3.46 -3.58 -28.73
CA ARG A 262 -3.12 -4.84 -28.05
C ARG A 262 -3.05 -4.63 -26.54
N ASP A 263 -3.39 -5.66 -25.78
CA ASP A 263 -3.17 -5.70 -24.35
C ASP A 263 -1.65 -5.72 -24.09
N PHE A 264 -1.15 -4.73 -23.36
CA PHE A 264 0.29 -4.56 -23.17
C PHE A 264 0.71 -4.63 -21.70
N ILE A 265 -0.01 -3.94 -20.80
CA ILE A 265 0.26 -3.96 -19.36
C ILE A 265 -0.99 -4.48 -18.65
N THR A 266 -0.89 -5.59 -17.95
CA THR A 266 -1.99 -6.12 -17.14
C THR A 266 -1.59 -6.14 -15.67
N ILE A 267 -2.38 -5.48 -14.83
CA ILE A 267 -2.37 -5.66 -13.38
C ILE A 267 -3.53 -6.60 -13.04
N ASP A 268 -3.23 -7.71 -12.37
CA ASP A 268 -4.14 -8.83 -12.13
C ASP A 268 -4.16 -9.18 -10.64
N HIS A 269 -5.27 -8.90 -9.98
CA HIS A 269 -5.43 -9.16 -8.55
C HIS A 269 -6.37 -10.35 -8.35
N VAL A 270 -5.83 -11.47 -7.90
CA VAL A 270 -6.57 -12.72 -7.65
C VAL A 270 -6.63 -12.97 -6.16
N THR A 271 -7.81 -12.89 -5.59
CA THR A 271 -8.02 -13.07 -4.15
C THR A 271 -9.02 -14.18 -3.89
N ARG A 272 -8.75 -15.03 -2.93
CA ARG A 272 -9.60 -16.17 -2.55
C ARG A 272 -9.62 -16.41 -1.05
N LEU A 273 -10.67 -17.11 -0.61
CA LEU A 273 -10.89 -17.49 0.80
C LEU A 273 -10.44 -18.92 1.12
N SER A 274 -10.15 -19.74 0.10
CA SER A 274 -9.60 -21.09 0.23
C SER A 274 -8.85 -21.47 -1.05
N ARG A 275 -7.83 -22.30 -0.93
CA ARG A 275 -7.08 -22.82 -2.09
C ARG A 275 -7.94 -23.67 -3.03
N ASP A 276 -9.03 -24.25 -2.51
CA ASP A 276 -9.96 -25.07 -3.29
C ASP A 276 -10.96 -24.24 -4.11
N VAL A 277 -11.08 -22.95 -3.82
CA VAL A 277 -11.96 -22.04 -4.57
C VAL A 277 -11.21 -21.52 -5.80
N ALA A 278 -11.85 -21.61 -6.97
CA ALA A 278 -11.29 -21.22 -8.27
C ALA A 278 -9.93 -21.89 -8.57
N PRO A 279 -9.83 -23.22 -8.57
CA PRO A 279 -8.56 -23.94 -8.75
C PRO A 279 -7.96 -23.75 -10.15
N ASP A 280 -8.76 -23.29 -11.11
CA ASP A 280 -8.36 -22.92 -12.47
C ASP A 280 -7.69 -21.54 -12.58
N TRP A 281 -7.78 -20.72 -11.54
CA TRP A 281 -7.09 -19.42 -11.52
C TRP A 281 -5.67 -19.52 -10.99
N PRO A 282 -4.78 -18.58 -11.35
CA PRO A 282 -3.42 -18.53 -10.82
C PRO A 282 -3.40 -18.57 -9.28
N ILE A 283 -2.48 -19.31 -8.71
CA ILE A 283 -2.29 -19.44 -7.26
C ILE A 283 -0.81 -19.25 -6.91
N GLY A 284 -0.54 -18.57 -5.81
CA GLY A 284 0.81 -18.37 -5.28
C GLY A 284 1.22 -19.44 -4.27
N ASP A 285 2.52 -19.53 -3.99
CA ASP A 285 3.09 -20.48 -3.03
C ASP A 285 2.84 -20.06 -1.57
N GLY A 286 2.71 -18.76 -1.29
CA GLY A 286 2.46 -18.21 0.05
C GLY A 286 1.02 -17.74 0.26
N ALA A 287 0.82 -17.05 1.38
CA ALA A 287 -0.44 -16.37 1.66
C ALA A 287 -0.67 -15.23 0.66
N ILE A 288 0.37 -14.45 0.38
CA ILE A 288 0.39 -13.47 -0.69
C ILE A 288 1.64 -13.73 -1.53
N THR A 289 1.48 -13.86 -2.84
CA THR A 289 2.56 -13.97 -3.81
C THR A 289 2.34 -12.95 -4.92
N TYR A 290 3.35 -12.15 -5.21
CA TYR A 290 3.39 -11.28 -6.36
C TYR A 290 4.14 -11.96 -7.48
N ARG A 291 3.59 -11.95 -8.70
CA ARG A 291 4.26 -12.56 -9.87
C ARG A 291 4.26 -11.58 -11.02
N ILE A 292 5.41 -11.40 -11.62
CA ILE A 292 5.62 -10.55 -12.79
C ILE A 292 6.11 -11.42 -13.93
N VAL A 293 5.35 -11.44 -15.02
CA VAL A 293 5.72 -12.12 -16.26
C VAL A 293 5.89 -11.06 -17.35
N ILE A 294 7.05 -11.00 -17.95
CA ILE A 294 7.34 -10.13 -19.09
C ILE A 294 7.57 -11.05 -20.29
N ASP A 295 6.64 -11.00 -21.25
CA ASP A 295 6.82 -11.61 -22.55
C ASP A 295 7.70 -10.68 -23.39
N GLY A 296 8.92 -11.08 -23.67
CA GLY A 296 9.90 -10.20 -24.30
C GLY A 296 11.12 -10.94 -24.84
N ASP A 297 12.21 -10.21 -25.00
CA ASP A 297 13.53 -10.73 -25.34
C ASP A 297 14.55 -10.19 -24.32
N PRO A 298 14.92 -10.97 -23.29
CA PRO A 298 14.42 -12.32 -22.93
C PRO A 298 13.01 -12.27 -22.30
N ASP A 299 12.36 -13.45 -22.22
CA ASP A 299 11.22 -13.65 -21.34
C ASP A 299 11.67 -13.64 -19.88
N LEU A 300 10.89 -13.00 -19.01
CA LEU A 300 11.18 -12.94 -17.57
C LEU A 300 9.97 -13.41 -16.77
N ASP A 301 10.23 -14.19 -15.73
CA ASP A 301 9.23 -14.66 -14.76
C ASP A 301 9.81 -14.51 -13.35
N CYS A 302 9.25 -13.61 -12.57
CA CYS A 302 9.71 -13.28 -11.23
C CYS A 302 8.56 -13.45 -10.24
N ALA A 303 8.78 -14.22 -9.18
CA ALA A 303 7.85 -14.35 -8.06
C ALA A 303 8.49 -13.82 -6.77
N LEU A 304 7.73 -13.05 -6.01
CA LEU A 304 8.10 -12.52 -4.70
C LEU A 304 7.03 -12.89 -3.69
N THR A 305 7.41 -13.63 -2.65
CA THR A 305 6.51 -14.07 -1.58
C THR A 305 7.02 -13.54 -0.24
N PRO A 306 6.49 -12.41 0.26
CA PRO A 306 6.85 -11.90 1.58
C PRO A 306 6.35 -12.84 2.68
N SER A 307 7.21 -13.20 3.61
CA SER A 307 6.84 -14.02 4.75
C SER A 307 7.61 -13.62 6.00
N LEU A 308 7.05 -13.91 7.17
CA LEU A 308 7.74 -13.78 8.44
C LEU A 308 7.97 -15.16 9.05
N LYS A 309 9.22 -15.44 9.43
CA LYS A 309 9.56 -16.71 10.08
C LYS A 309 9.10 -16.77 11.53
N ASP A 310 9.09 -15.62 12.20
CA ASP A 310 8.69 -15.49 13.59
C ASP A 310 7.86 -14.22 13.79
N PRO A 311 6.54 -14.24 13.48
CA PRO A 311 5.64 -13.12 13.71
C PRO A 311 5.54 -12.72 15.19
N GLN A 312 5.64 -13.67 16.11
CA GLN A 312 5.57 -13.41 17.55
C GLN A 312 6.80 -12.64 18.03
N GLY A 313 8.00 -13.06 17.66
CA GLY A 313 9.24 -12.37 17.97
C GLY A 313 9.33 -10.99 17.32
N ALA A 314 8.65 -10.79 16.18
CA ALA A 314 8.52 -9.49 15.55
C ALA A 314 7.48 -8.56 16.24
N GLY A 315 6.76 -9.04 17.26
CA GLY A 315 5.71 -8.28 17.94
C GLY A 315 4.42 -8.10 17.14
N ILE A 316 4.20 -8.93 16.14
CA ILE A 316 3.06 -8.85 15.21
C ILE A 316 2.33 -10.19 15.07
N GLY A 317 2.45 -11.05 16.07
CA GLY A 317 1.80 -12.37 16.11
C GLY A 317 0.27 -12.34 16.05
N TRP A 318 -0.31 -11.16 16.24
CA TRP A 318 -1.75 -10.92 16.08
C TRP A 318 -2.15 -10.67 14.62
N MET A 319 -1.18 -10.46 13.74
CA MET A 319 -1.43 -10.27 12.32
C MET A 319 -1.60 -11.59 11.60
N SER A 320 -2.28 -11.51 10.50
CA SER A 320 -2.61 -12.58 9.59
C SER A 320 -1.41 -13.19 8.87
N SER A 321 -1.66 -14.22 8.09
CA SER A 321 -0.70 -14.83 7.17
C SER A 321 -0.10 -13.84 6.16
N GLY A 322 -0.78 -12.72 5.90
CA GLY A 322 -0.30 -11.58 5.10
C GLY A 322 0.69 -10.64 5.81
N ALA A 323 1.04 -10.88 7.07
CA ALA A 323 1.89 -10.00 7.89
C ALA A 323 3.23 -9.63 7.21
N GLY A 324 3.81 -10.53 6.41
CA GLY A 324 5.01 -10.25 5.63
C GLY A 324 4.84 -9.09 4.63
N ALA A 325 3.72 -9.06 3.93
CA ALA A 325 3.38 -7.99 2.99
C ALA A 325 3.09 -6.67 3.74
N MET A 326 2.37 -6.75 4.88
CA MET A 326 2.10 -5.58 5.71
C MET A 326 3.39 -4.96 6.26
N LEU A 327 4.33 -5.78 6.74
CA LEU A 327 5.64 -5.29 7.18
C LEU A 327 6.41 -4.66 6.02
N ALA A 328 6.41 -5.29 4.85
CA ALA A 328 7.07 -4.73 3.67
C ALA A 328 6.46 -3.36 3.30
N THR A 329 5.12 -3.21 3.35
CA THR A 329 4.44 -1.93 3.15
C THR A 329 4.91 -0.87 4.14
N ALA A 330 4.93 -1.18 5.45
CA ALA A 330 5.42 -0.25 6.47
C ALA A 330 6.89 0.14 6.22
N MET A 331 7.73 -0.83 5.85
CA MET A 331 9.15 -0.58 5.58
C MET A 331 9.39 0.30 4.36
N ARG A 332 8.53 0.24 3.33
CA ARG A 332 8.63 1.13 2.17
C ARG A 332 8.57 2.61 2.58
N VAL A 333 7.61 2.97 3.44
CA VAL A 333 7.47 4.36 3.90
C VAL A 333 8.48 4.73 4.99
N VAL A 334 8.78 3.85 5.94
CA VAL A 334 9.78 4.13 6.99
C VAL A 334 11.18 4.32 6.39
N ASN A 335 11.57 3.46 5.44
CA ASN A 335 12.88 3.59 4.77
C ASN A 335 12.95 4.81 3.85
N ALA A 336 11.82 5.31 3.35
CA ALA A 336 11.77 6.50 2.51
C ALA A 336 11.99 7.81 3.30
N VAL A 337 11.75 7.85 4.62
CA VAL A 337 11.83 9.07 5.43
C VAL A 337 13.10 9.91 5.16
N PRO A 338 14.32 9.38 5.25
CA PRO A 338 15.52 10.20 5.03
C PRO A 338 15.64 10.75 3.59
N TYR A 339 15.08 10.02 2.63
CA TYR A 339 15.13 10.38 1.22
C TYR A 339 14.10 11.45 0.87
N VAL A 340 12.91 11.36 1.44
CA VAL A 340 11.83 12.35 1.25
C VAL A 340 12.18 13.67 1.93
N VAL A 341 12.78 13.63 3.13
CA VAL A 341 13.29 14.84 3.83
C VAL A 341 14.38 15.54 3.00
N ALA A 342 15.15 14.80 2.22
CA ALA A 342 16.20 15.36 1.37
C ALA A 342 15.74 15.67 -0.07
N ALA A 343 14.52 15.32 -0.44
CA ALA A 343 13.98 15.54 -1.78
C ALA A 343 13.69 17.03 -2.04
N PRO A 344 13.65 17.45 -3.31
CA PRO A 344 13.11 18.76 -3.67
C PRO A 344 11.65 18.90 -3.22
N PRO A 345 11.20 20.09 -2.77
CA PRO A 345 9.81 20.31 -2.35
C PRO A 345 8.81 19.99 -3.45
N GLY A 346 7.71 19.34 -3.08
CA GLY A 346 6.61 18.99 -4.01
C GLY A 346 6.06 17.58 -3.80
N LEU A 347 5.32 17.11 -4.79
CA LEU A 347 4.85 15.73 -4.86
C LEU A 347 5.95 14.85 -5.46
N VAL A 348 6.36 13.85 -4.70
CA VAL A 348 7.44 12.93 -5.08
C VAL A 348 6.81 11.62 -5.56
N GLY A 349 7.03 11.29 -6.82
CA GLY A 349 6.58 10.02 -7.40
C GLY A 349 7.52 8.86 -7.07
N SER A 350 7.05 7.65 -7.33
CA SER A 350 7.81 6.43 -7.05
C SER A 350 9.15 6.34 -7.79
N LEU A 351 9.30 7.03 -8.92
CA LEU A 351 10.53 7.02 -9.74
C LEU A 351 11.47 8.20 -9.45
N ASP A 352 11.06 9.16 -8.61
CA ASP A 352 11.85 10.37 -8.32
C ASP A 352 12.88 10.12 -7.21
N LEU A 353 12.72 9.07 -6.42
CA LEU A 353 13.64 8.72 -5.35
C LEU A 353 14.64 7.64 -5.80
N PRO A 354 15.87 7.68 -5.27
CA PRO A 354 16.77 6.54 -5.39
C PRO A 354 16.21 5.33 -4.61
N LEU A 355 16.87 4.17 -4.69
CA LEU A 355 16.49 3.03 -3.87
C LEU A 355 16.48 3.42 -2.37
N THR A 356 15.30 3.35 -1.76
CA THR A 356 15.08 3.67 -0.34
C THR A 356 15.56 2.52 0.55
N LEU A 357 16.86 2.43 0.74
CA LEU A 357 17.50 1.32 1.44
C LEU A 357 17.28 1.39 2.96
N PRO A 358 17.12 0.25 3.62
CA PRO A 358 17.03 0.19 5.08
C PRO A 358 18.35 0.59 5.73
N ARG A 359 18.28 1.07 6.97
CA ARG A 359 19.42 1.39 7.84
C ARG A 359 19.40 0.48 9.08
N ASP A 360 20.54 0.29 9.72
CA ASP A 360 20.68 -0.49 10.96
C ASP A 360 20.11 -1.92 10.85
N VAL A 361 20.39 -2.60 9.72
CA VAL A 361 19.79 -3.90 9.37
C VAL A 361 20.47 -5.11 10.04
N LEU A 362 21.64 -4.92 10.63
CA LEU A 362 22.34 -5.98 11.36
C LEU A 362 21.77 -6.08 12.79
N GLN A 363 21.28 -7.26 13.15
CA GLN A 363 20.77 -7.60 14.48
C GLN A 363 21.75 -8.50 15.21
#